data_87fe30e35b45d75638bfde41199782f6
#
_entry.id   87fe30e35b45d75638bfde41199782f6
#
_cell.length_a   1.000
_cell.length_b   1.000
_cell.length_c   1.000
_cell.angle_alpha   90.00
_cell.angle_beta   90.00
_cell.angle_gamma   90.00
#
_symmetry.space_group_name_H-M   'P 1'
#
loop_
_entity.id
_entity.type
_entity.pdbx_description
1 polymer ?
#
loop_
_entity_poly.entity_id
_entity_poly.type
_entity_poly.pdbx_seq_one_letter_code
_entity_poly.pdbx_strand_id
1 'polypeptide(L)'
;MLLIIACGNSLRSDDGAGLIFAERLEYACRALDVVVERISVHQLLPELAADIAAEVVQAVVFVDTRLAAPGDLPALQPLSLKAASPSVGHHLTPAVLLLYAQALYHHCPPAWQITIPGVNFDHGESLSETAQNALAHVSVLARQITARLDDPRRNAKEL
;
A
#
# COMPACT_ATOMS: atom_id res chain seq x y z
N MET A 1 0.13 10.95 -11.18
CA MET A 1 0.55 10.97 -9.78
C MET A 1 0.36 9.57 -9.19
N LEU A 2 1.30 9.09 -8.40
CA LEU A 2 1.18 7.88 -7.58
C LEU A 2 0.59 8.26 -6.22
N LEU A 3 -0.48 7.58 -5.79
CA LEU A 3 -1.02 7.71 -4.44
C LEU A 3 -0.53 6.53 -3.59
N ILE A 4 0.11 6.82 -2.45
CA ILE A 4 0.50 5.81 -1.44
C ILE A 4 -0.45 5.94 -0.26
N ILE A 5 -1.16 4.86 0.10
CA ILE A 5 -2.02 4.79 1.28
C ILE A 5 -1.39 3.81 2.27
N ALA A 6 -0.89 4.33 3.38
CA ALA A 6 -0.25 3.54 4.43
C ALA A 6 -1.17 3.38 5.63
N CYS A 7 -1.32 2.15 6.10
CA CYS A 7 -2.10 1.80 7.28
C CYS A 7 -1.19 1.28 8.38
N GLY A 8 -1.45 1.66 9.64
CA GLY A 8 -0.71 1.16 10.80
C GLY A 8 -0.78 2.07 12.01
N ASN A 9 -0.20 1.61 13.10
CA ASN A 9 -0.13 2.33 14.38
C ASN A 9 1.31 2.30 14.93
N SER A 10 1.96 3.45 14.98
CA SER A 10 3.35 3.59 15.46
C SER A 10 3.53 3.24 16.94
N LEU A 11 2.46 3.17 17.73
CA LEU A 11 2.49 2.77 19.14
C LEU A 11 2.34 1.25 19.34
N ARG A 12 2.32 0.48 18.26
CA ARG A 12 2.16 -0.98 18.29
C ARG A 12 3.32 -1.67 17.58
N SER A 13 4.55 -1.31 17.93
CA SER A 13 5.79 -1.93 17.44
C SER A 13 5.79 -2.10 15.90
N ASP A 14 5.81 -3.33 15.37
CA ASP A 14 5.90 -3.59 13.95
C ASP A 14 4.69 -3.10 13.13
N ASP A 15 3.55 -2.84 13.76
CA ASP A 15 2.40 -2.23 13.09
C ASP A 15 2.74 -0.83 12.51
N GLY A 16 3.71 -0.14 13.10
CA GLY A 16 4.27 1.11 12.60
C GLY A 16 5.21 0.95 11.40
N ALA A 17 5.68 -0.26 11.09
CA ALA A 17 6.66 -0.47 10.02
C ALA A 17 6.12 -0.09 8.63
N GLY A 18 4.83 -0.34 8.39
CA GLY A 18 4.17 0.07 7.14
C GLY A 18 4.21 1.58 6.92
N LEU A 19 4.02 2.36 7.98
CA LEU A 19 4.07 3.83 7.92
C LEU A 19 5.48 4.32 7.58
N ILE A 20 6.50 3.76 8.23
CA ILE A 20 7.91 4.11 7.98
C ILE A 20 8.33 3.68 6.57
N PHE A 21 7.89 2.48 6.14
CA PHE A 21 8.17 1.99 4.80
C PHE A 21 7.58 2.92 3.74
N ALA A 22 6.32 3.33 3.91
CA ALA A 22 5.62 4.21 2.97
C ALA A 22 6.29 5.59 2.87
N GLU A 23 6.76 6.15 3.98
CA GLU A 23 7.52 7.40 3.98
C GLU A 23 8.80 7.27 3.17
N ARG A 24 9.59 6.22 3.42
CA ARG A 24 10.82 5.98 2.65
C ARG A 24 10.53 5.68 1.17
N LEU A 25 9.42 4.98 0.88
CA LEU A 25 8.99 4.69 -0.48
C LEU A 25 8.63 5.96 -1.24
N GLU A 26 7.94 6.90 -0.60
CA GLU A 26 7.65 8.23 -1.16
C GLU A 26 8.94 8.94 -1.58
N TYR A 27 9.94 9.01 -0.68
CA TYR A 27 11.24 9.63 -1.02
C TYR A 27 11.96 8.89 -2.15
N ALA A 28 11.94 7.56 -2.14
CA ALA A 28 12.60 6.77 -3.19
C ALA A 28 11.92 6.93 -4.56
N CYS A 29 10.59 6.99 -4.60
CA CYS A 29 9.85 7.23 -5.84
C CYS A 29 10.06 8.65 -6.36
N ARG A 30 10.07 9.66 -5.49
CA ARG A 30 10.38 11.05 -5.87
C ARG A 30 11.80 11.19 -6.44
N ALA A 31 12.77 10.45 -5.90
CA ALA A 31 14.13 10.41 -6.44
C ALA A 31 14.22 9.73 -7.83
N LEU A 32 13.15 9.06 -8.28
CA LEU A 32 12.97 8.49 -9.61
C LEU A 32 12.00 9.32 -10.47
N ASP A 33 11.83 10.60 -10.15
CA ASP A 33 10.99 11.58 -10.87
C ASP A 33 9.48 11.23 -10.87
N VAL A 34 9.03 10.38 -9.95
CA VAL A 34 7.60 10.09 -9.79
C VAL A 34 6.95 11.15 -8.89
N VAL A 35 5.85 11.74 -9.35
CA VAL A 35 5.01 12.61 -8.51
C VAL A 35 4.21 11.74 -7.56
N VAL A 36 4.41 11.93 -6.25
CA VAL A 36 3.82 11.08 -5.20
C VAL A 36 3.06 11.94 -4.19
N GLU A 37 1.89 11.45 -3.81
CA GLU A 37 1.16 11.86 -2.61
C GLU A 37 1.04 10.66 -1.67
N ARG A 38 1.16 10.91 -0.35
CA ARG A 38 1.04 9.88 0.68
C ARG A 38 -0.01 10.26 1.72
N ILE A 39 -0.93 9.32 1.96
CA ILE A 39 -1.92 9.38 3.03
C ILE A 39 -1.56 8.28 4.03
N SER A 40 -1.46 8.66 5.32
CA SER A 40 -1.21 7.73 6.42
C SER A 40 -2.42 7.69 7.34
N VAL A 41 -2.92 6.49 7.63
CA VAL A 41 -4.14 6.28 8.42
C VAL A 41 -3.93 5.15 9.44
N HIS A 42 -4.70 5.16 10.53
CA HIS A 42 -4.72 4.03 11.47
C HIS A 42 -5.54 2.85 10.95
N GLN A 43 -6.55 3.14 10.14
CA GLN A 43 -7.40 2.15 9.50
C GLN A 43 -7.95 2.73 8.19
N LEU A 44 -8.26 1.85 7.25
CA LEU A 44 -8.89 2.25 6.00
C LEU A 44 -10.32 2.75 6.26
N LEU A 45 -10.68 3.87 5.62
CA LEU A 45 -11.98 4.51 5.72
C LEU A 45 -12.61 4.66 4.32
N PRO A 46 -13.95 4.61 4.21
CA PRO A 46 -14.64 4.72 2.91
C PRO A 46 -14.30 5.99 2.14
N GLU A 47 -14.01 7.09 2.84
CA GLU A 47 -13.69 8.40 2.27
C GLU A 47 -12.46 8.35 1.36
N LEU A 48 -11.50 7.46 1.63
CA LEU A 48 -10.33 7.25 0.78
C LEU A 48 -10.66 6.85 -0.66
N ALA A 49 -11.89 6.38 -0.90
CA ALA A 49 -12.34 6.07 -2.25
C ALA A 49 -12.39 7.31 -3.15
N ALA A 50 -12.67 8.49 -2.59
CA ALA A 50 -12.64 9.76 -3.32
C ALA A 50 -11.21 10.16 -3.70
N ASP A 51 -10.25 9.99 -2.78
CA ASP A 51 -8.84 10.27 -3.05
C ASP A 51 -8.28 9.34 -4.12
N ILE A 52 -8.63 8.04 -4.06
CA ILE A 52 -8.25 7.03 -5.05
C ILE A 52 -8.81 7.40 -6.44
N ALA A 53 -10.05 7.87 -6.49
CA ALA A 53 -10.74 8.17 -7.74
C ALA A 53 -10.41 9.55 -8.32
N ALA A 54 -9.56 10.35 -7.68
CA ALA A 54 -9.16 11.65 -8.21
C ALA A 54 -8.46 11.50 -9.58
N GLU A 55 -8.84 12.31 -10.57
CA GLU A 55 -8.34 12.20 -11.97
C GLU A 55 -6.82 12.28 -12.09
N VAL A 56 -6.16 12.95 -11.14
CA VAL A 56 -4.69 13.06 -11.16
C VAL A 56 -4.00 11.77 -10.70
N VAL A 57 -4.73 10.84 -10.06
CA VAL A 57 -4.19 9.57 -9.57
C VAL A 57 -4.12 8.57 -10.72
N GLN A 58 -2.91 8.20 -11.08
CA GLN A 58 -2.61 7.23 -12.15
C GLN A 58 -2.41 5.82 -11.63
N ALA A 59 -2.08 5.69 -10.34
CA ALA A 59 -1.89 4.41 -9.68
C ALA A 59 -1.98 4.56 -8.15
N VAL A 60 -2.31 3.47 -7.46
CA VAL A 60 -2.37 3.42 -6.00
C VAL A 60 -1.50 2.29 -5.46
N VAL A 61 -0.77 2.57 -4.38
CA VAL A 61 -0.04 1.56 -3.61
C VAL A 61 -0.52 1.61 -2.16
N PHE A 62 -1.11 0.51 -1.71
CA PHE A 62 -1.42 0.30 -0.30
C PHE A 62 -0.21 -0.31 0.40
N VAL A 63 0.12 0.20 1.58
CA VAL A 63 1.21 -0.32 2.42
C VAL A 63 0.65 -0.64 3.79
N ASP A 64 0.85 -1.87 4.23
CA ASP A 64 0.36 -2.36 5.51
C ASP A 64 1.33 -3.39 6.10
N THR A 65 1.30 -3.58 7.42
CA THR A 65 2.08 -4.59 8.12
C THR A 65 1.19 -5.78 8.46
N ARG A 66 1.69 -6.97 8.24
CA ARG A 66 0.99 -8.20 8.64
C ARG A 66 1.87 -9.11 9.48
N LEU A 67 1.23 -9.93 10.30
CA LEU A 67 1.92 -11.02 10.97
C LEU A 67 2.50 -11.98 9.91
N ALA A 68 3.77 -12.26 10.01
CA ALA A 68 4.50 -13.09 9.07
C ALA A 68 5.45 -14.04 9.78
N ALA A 69 5.86 -15.08 9.07
CA ALA A 69 6.93 -15.96 9.52
C ALA A 69 8.29 -15.24 9.43
N PRO A 70 9.26 -15.58 10.30
CA PRO A 70 10.62 -15.07 10.18
C PRO A 70 11.20 -15.37 8.80
N GLY A 71 11.81 -14.35 8.18
CA GLY A 71 12.41 -14.47 6.85
C GLY A 71 11.49 -14.08 5.68
N ASP A 72 10.21 -13.79 5.93
CA ASP A 72 9.35 -13.20 4.90
C ASP A 72 9.89 -11.84 4.46
N LEU A 73 9.73 -11.53 3.17
CA LEU A 73 10.15 -10.27 2.58
C LEU A 73 8.93 -9.47 2.12
N PRO A 74 9.03 -8.14 2.09
CA PRO A 74 7.98 -7.31 1.53
C PRO A 74 7.85 -7.57 0.03
N ALA A 75 6.62 -7.66 -0.47
CA ALA A 75 6.32 -7.96 -1.86
C ALA A 75 5.26 -7.02 -2.40
N LEU A 76 5.44 -6.59 -3.66
CA LEU A 76 4.47 -5.80 -4.41
C LEU A 76 3.52 -6.76 -5.14
N GLN A 77 2.27 -6.81 -4.70
CA GLN A 77 1.23 -7.67 -5.27
C GLN A 77 0.14 -6.84 -5.95
N PRO A 78 -0.33 -7.23 -7.15
CA PRO A 78 -1.44 -6.54 -7.79
C PRO A 78 -2.74 -6.76 -7.01
N LEU A 79 -3.57 -5.72 -6.99
CA LEU A 79 -4.93 -5.79 -6.45
C LEU A 79 -5.94 -5.87 -7.60
N SER A 80 -6.86 -6.82 -7.52
CA SER A 80 -7.93 -6.98 -8.50
C SER A 80 -9.29 -6.72 -7.86
N LEU A 81 -10.17 -6.03 -8.58
CA LEU A 81 -11.57 -5.84 -8.17
C LEU A 81 -12.31 -7.18 -8.02
N LYS A 82 -11.90 -8.22 -8.78
CA LYS A 82 -12.49 -9.57 -8.69
C LYS A 82 -12.20 -10.28 -7.36
N ALA A 83 -11.14 -9.84 -6.68
CA ALA A 83 -10.78 -10.37 -5.35
C ALA A 83 -11.54 -9.68 -4.22
N ALA A 84 -12.33 -8.63 -4.51
CA ALA A 84 -13.18 -7.96 -3.55
C ALA A 84 -14.35 -8.87 -3.17
N SER A 85 -14.14 -9.73 -2.19
CA SER A 85 -15.23 -10.41 -1.50
C SER A 85 -15.75 -9.49 -0.41
N PRO A 86 -17.08 -9.24 -0.33
CA PRO A 86 -17.65 -8.61 0.85
C PRO A 86 -17.39 -9.55 2.02
N SER A 87 -16.29 -9.35 2.72
CA SER A 87 -16.04 -10.13 3.93
C SER A 87 -17.07 -9.72 4.97
N VAL A 88 -17.64 -10.71 5.65
CA VAL A 88 -18.62 -10.58 6.74
C VAL A 88 -17.97 -9.92 8.00
N GLY A 89 -16.85 -9.26 7.87
CA GLY A 89 -16.15 -8.54 8.92
C GLY A 89 -16.15 -7.02 8.65
N HIS A 90 -16.26 -6.23 9.71
CA HIS A 90 -16.36 -4.77 9.67
C HIS A 90 -15.08 -4.04 9.23
N HIS A 91 -14.08 -4.73 8.65
CA HIS A 91 -12.83 -4.13 8.22
C HIS A 91 -12.84 -3.90 6.71
N LEU A 92 -12.67 -2.64 6.30
CA LEU A 92 -12.44 -2.28 4.91
C LEU A 92 -11.09 -2.84 4.44
N THR A 93 -11.12 -3.48 3.28
CA THR A 93 -9.89 -3.93 2.60
C THR A 93 -9.55 -3.00 1.45
N PRO A 94 -8.29 -2.96 1.00
CA PRO A 94 -7.91 -2.22 -0.20
C PRO A 94 -8.78 -2.53 -1.42
N ALA A 95 -9.11 -3.81 -1.65
CA ALA A 95 -9.96 -4.22 -2.77
C ALA A 95 -11.39 -3.67 -2.68
N VAL A 96 -11.96 -3.55 -1.48
CA VAL A 96 -13.28 -2.94 -1.27
C VAL A 96 -13.24 -1.43 -1.52
N LEU A 97 -12.16 -0.74 -1.12
CA LEU A 97 -12.00 0.68 -1.43
C LEU A 97 -11.89 0.94 -2.93
N LEU A 98 -11.17 0.09 -3.66
CA LEU A 98 -11.10 0.16 -5.13
C LEU A 98 -12.48 -0.06 -5.75
N LEU A 99 -13.27 -0.99 -5.20
CA LEU A 99 -14.66 -1.20 -5.64
C LEU A 99 -15.54 0.03 -5.40
N TYR A 100 -15.37 0.71 -4.25
CA TYR A 100 -16.08 1.97 -3.97
C TYR A 100 -15.64 3.09 -4.91
N ALA A 101 -14.34 3.23 -5.19
CA ALA A 101 -13.84 4.20 -6.17
C ALA A 101 -14.48 3.97 -7.55
N GLN A 102 -14.51 2.73 -8.01
CA GLN A 102 -15.15 2.37 -9.29
C GLN A 102 -16.68 2.60 -9.27
N ALA A 103 -17.37 2.19 -8.20
CA ALA A 103 -18.83 2.23 -8.16
C ALA A 103 -19.38 3.65 -7.96
N LEU A 104 -18.72 4.48 -7.15
CA LEU A 104 -19.21 5.81 -6.78
C LEU A 104 -18.68 6.92 -7.67
N TYR A 105 -17.46 6.77 -8.17
CA TYR A 105 -16.75 7.82 -8.92
C TYR A 105 -16.40 7.42 -10.35
N HIS A 106 -16.68 6.18 -10.75
CA HIS A 106 -16.43 5.64 -12.10
C HIS A 106 -14.96 5.70 -12.54
N HIS A 107 -14.03 5.80 -11.57
CA HIS A 107 -12.60 5.79 -11.81
C HIS A 107 -11.90 4.90 -10.79
N CYS A 108 -11.13 3.95 -11.28
CA CYS A 108 -10.32 3.04 -10.47
C CYS A 108 -8.97 2.83 -11.16
N PRO A 109 -7.92 3.51 -10.71
CA PRO A 109 -6.59 3.33 -11.27
C PRO A 109 -6.01 1.96 -10.91
N PRO A 110 -5.00 1.47 -11.64
CA PRO A 110 -4.23 0.29 -11.26
C PRO A 110 -3.74 0.40 -9.82
N ALA A 111 -3.81 -0.71 -9.09
CA ALA A 111 -3.46 -0.70 -7.67
C ALA A 111 -2.63 -1.92 -7.27
N TRP A 112 -1.73 -1.71 -6.33
CA TRP A 112 -0.90 -2.75 -5.71
C TRP A 112 -0.94 -2.64 -4.20
N GLN A 113 -0.59 -3.74 -3.56
CA GLN A 113 -0.37 -3.81 -2.12
C GLN A 113 1.07 -4.22 -1.84
N ILE A 114 1.71 -3.51 -0.91
CA ILE A 114 2.97 -3.91 -0.28
C ILE A 114 2.63 -4.33 1.15
N THR A 115 2.97 -5.57 1.47
CA THR A 115 2.79 -6.10 2.81
C THR A 115 4.14 -6.23 3.49
N ILE A 116 4.29 -5.58 4.64
CA ILE A 116 5.51 -5.61 5.43
C ILE A 116 5.41 -6.74 6.45
N PRO A 117 6.39 -7.65 6.53
CA PRO A 117 6.38 -8.70 7.54
C PRO A 117 6.69 -8.11 8.92
N GLY A 118 5.84 -8.42 9.91
CA GLY A 118 6.02 -8.06 11.31
C GLY A 118 5.81 -9.28 12.21
N VAL A 119 6.48 -9.33 13.35
CA VAL A 119 6.40 -10.44 14.32
C VAL A 119 6.01 -9.98 15.72
N ASN A 120 6.06 -8.68 15.99
CA ASN A 120 5.70 -8.09 17.27
C ASN A 120 4.67 -6.96 17.08
N PHE A 121 3.48 -7.11 17.66
CA PHE A 121 2.39 -6.14 17.62
C PHE A 121 1.95 -5.68 19.02
N ASP A 122 2.81 -5.91 20.03
CA ASP A 122 2.59 -5.42 21.38
C ASP A 122 2.76 -3.90 21.43
N HIS A 123 2.29 -3.31 22.52
CA HIS A 123 2.43 -1.88 22.72
C HIS A 123 3.91 -1.49 22.83
N GLY A 124 4.34 -0.55 22.01
CA GLY A 124 5.74 -0.09 21.93
C GLY A 124 6.04 0.61 20.61
N GLU A 125 7.21 1.24 20.54
CA GLU A 125 7.65 2.00 19.36
C GLU A 125 8.82 1.34 18.62
N SER A 126 9.37 0.24 19.17
CA SER A 126 10.53 -0.44 18.58
C SER A 126 10.10 -1.47 17.55
N LEU A 127 10.78 -1.49 16.41
CA LEU A 127 10.60 -2.50 15.38
C LEU A 127 11.43 -3.75 15.69
N SER A 128 10.88 -4.91 15.38
CA SER A 128 11.61 -6.17 15.36
C SER A 128 12.71 -6.17 14.26
N GLU A 129 13.65 -7.10 14.38
CA GLU A 129 14.67 -7.31 13.33
C GLU A 129 14.03 -7.64 11.98
N THR A 130 12.97 -8.44 11.95
CA THR A 130 12.21 -8.79 10.75
C THR A 130 11.65 -7.53 10.07
N ALA A 131 10.98 -6.65 10.80
CA ALA A 131 10.44 -5.41 10.25
C ALA A 131 11.55 -4.45 9.81
N GLN A 132 12.64 -4.33 10.58
CA GLN A 132 13.79 -3.50 10.20
C GLN A 132 14.45 -3.99 8.89
N ASN A 133 14.64 -5.30 8.73
CA ASN A 133 15.18 -5.88 7.51
C ASN A 133 14.28 -5.63 6.30
N ALA A 134 12.96 -5.67 6.50
CA ALA A 134 12.01 -5.34 5.44
C ALA A 134 12.18 -3.91 4.90
N LEU A 135 12.50 -2.94 5.77
CA LEU A 135 12.73 -1.55 5.35
C LEU A 135 13.88 -1.39 4.34
N ALA A 136 14.84 -2.31 4.30
CA ALA A 136 15.94 -2.29 3.33
C ALA A 136 15.48 -2.51 1.87
N HIS A 137 14.26 -3.05 1.66
CA HIS A 137 13.73 -3.37 0.33
C HIS A 137 13.04 -2.19 -0.37
N VAL A 138 12.93 -1.03 0.26
CA VAL A 138 12.26 0.17 -0.28
C VAL A 138 12.74 0.50 -1.69
N SER A 139 14.06 0.60 -1.92
CA SER A 139 14.62 1.00 -3.21
C SER A 139 14.32 0.01 -4.34
N VAL A 140 14.23 -1.28 -4.01
CA VAL A 140 13.86 -2.32 -4.99
C VAL A 140 12.40 -2.17 -5.38
N LEU A 141 11.51 -2.00 -4.40
CA LEU A 141 10.08 -1.86 -4.66
C LEU A 141 9.74 -0.52 -5.33
N ALA A 142 10.44 0.57 -5.02
CA ALA A 142 10.29 1.84 -5.73
C ALA A 142 10.57 1.68 -7.23
N ARG A 143 11.67 1.01 -7.60
CA ARG A 143 11.99 0.74 -9.02
C ARG A 143 10.95 -0.16 -9.69
N GLN A 144 10.43 -1.17 -8.98
CA GLN A 144 9.37 -2.02 -9.52
C GLN A 144 8.09 -1.25 -9.79
N ILE A 145 7.72 -0.32 -8.91
CA ILE A 145 6.55 0.55 -9.09
C ILE A 145 6.77 1.48 -10.29
N THR A 146 7.90 2.18 -10.35
CA THR A 146 8.23 3.08 -11.46
C THR A 146 8.18 2.37 -12.80
N ALA A 147 8.78 1.17 -12.90
CA ALA A 147 8.73 0.38 -14.13
C ALA A 147 7.30 -0.04 -14.54
N ARG A 148 6.38 -0.18 -13.59
CA ARG A 148 4.97 -0.47 -13.88
C ARG A 148 4.19 0.77 -14.29
N LEU A 149 4.54 1.93 -13.77
CA LEU A 149 3.93 3.20 -14.19
C LEU A 149 4.30 3.53 -15.64
N ASP A 150 5.51 3.18 -16.07
CA ASP A 150 6.00 3.44 -17.43
C ASP A 150 5.45 2.44 -18.48
N ASP A 151 4.88 1.30 -18.08
CA ASP A 151 4.28 0.30 -18.99
C ASP A 151 2.76 0.16 -18.80
N PRO A 152 1.96 0.99 -19.52
CA PRO A 152 0.50 0.97 -19.43
C PRO A 152 -0.13 -0.38 -19.81
N ARG A 153 0.56 -1.21 -20.62
CA ARG A 153 0.03 -2.50 -21.09
C ARG A 153 0.04 -3.58 -20.03
N ARG A 154 0.88 -3.45 -19.00
CA ARG A 154 0.87 -4.36 -17.84
C ARG A 154 -0.30 -4.09 -16.90
N ASN A 155 -0.78 -2.84 -16.86
CA ASN A 155 -1.89 -2.42 -16.01
C ASN A 155 -3.26 -2.94 -16.49
N ALA A 156 -3.43 -3.17 -17.79
CA ALA A 156 -4.70 -3.58 -18.41
C ALA A 156 -5.04 -5.08 -18.21
N LYS A 157 -4.10 -5.91 -17.80
CA LYS A 157 -4.31 -7.35 -17.61
C LYS A 157 -4.72 -7.76 -16.18
N GLU A 158 -4.68 -6.82 -15.24
CA GLU A 158 -4.88 -7.07 -13.81
C GLU A 158 -6.22 -6.52 -13.27
N LEU A 159 -7.03 -5.86 -14.12
CA LEU A 159 -8.39 -5.35 -13.81
C LEU A 159 -9.49 -6.39 -14.05
#